data_5bc5e4f42c96a3924337eac676168f79
#
_entry.id   5bc5e4f42c96a3924337eac676168f79
#
_cell.length_a   1.000
_cell.length_b   1.000
_cell.length_c   1.000
_cell.angle_alpha   90.00
_cell.angle_beta   90.00
_cell.angle_gamma   90.00
#
_symmetry.space_group_name_H-M   'P 1'
#
loop_
_entity.id
_entity.type
_entity.pdbx_description
1 polymer ?
#
loop_
_entity_poly.entity_id
_entity_poly.type
_entity_poly.pdbx_seq_one_letter_code
_entity_poly.pdbx_strand_id
1 'polypeptide(L)'
;MKFKLQLVCEPGENETAYTDEIFTFDKSFDTFENIGLNLCESKQLLKNLQQSIVEKQLGAFIKSKGMQKLRKKGNYTVKLKTLFGDITFESPRYYGEDKKTFSPLNELLPNHTTPELLFLETKWACLIPFEKTANLLKEVLPVAETINATTVQNHLYDLALAQEQEVGEEQWMYDCGSINQRQALPRPERTMVVGIDGGYVRDWKDKKSIFEVIAGKSIPAEKPAKCFAFVGSYDLKSKRRFYDHLVSQGMQPHQQLEFFSDGADNLRNLQTYLNAESTHILDWFHITMKLTVLHQCALGLMKKEENIFNIY
;
A
#
# COMPACT_ATOMS: atom_id res chain seq x y z
N MET A 1 -32.41 -6.85 -30.33
CA MET A 1 -31.68 -5.67 -30.85
C MET A 1 -30.21 -6.00 -30.85
N LYS A 2 -29.53 -5.70 -31.96
CA LYS A 2 -28.07 -5.93 -32.08
C LYS A 2 -27.31 -4.64 -31.77
N PHE A 3 -26.36 -4.72 -30.84
CA PHE A 3 -25.51 -3.62 -30.45
C PHE A 3 -24.08 -3.88 -30.93
N LYS A 4 -23.40 -2.83 -31.41
CA LYS A 4 -22.00 -2.86 -31.82
C LYS A 4 -21.26 -1.74 -31.10
N LEU A 5 -20.19 -2.09 -30.43
CA LEU A 5 -19.25 -1.14 -29.80
C LEU A 5 -18.00 -1.04 -30.64
N GLN A 6 -17.61 0.16 -30.98
CA GLN A 6 -16.46 0.45 -31.80
C GLN A 6 -15.50 1.39 -31.08
N LEU A 7 -14.20 1.09 -31.17
CA LEU A 7 -13.14 1.99 -30.73
C LEU A 7 -12.61 2.76 -31.93
N VAL A 8 -12.81 4.08 -31.91
CA VAL A 8 -12.19 4.98 -32.88
C VAL A 8 -10.84 5.41 -32.35
N CYS A 9 -9.79 5.15 -33.11
CA CYS A 9 -8.44 5.60 -32.79
C CYS A 9 -8.05 6.74 -33.74
N GLU A 10 -7.78 7.90 -33.18
CA GLU A 10 -7.29 9.09 -33.91
C GLU A 10 -5.79 9.22 -33.62
N PRO A 11 -4.92 8.67 -34.45
CA PRO A 11 -3.50 8.86 -34.32
C PRO A 11 -3.11 10.30 -34.71
N GLY A 12 -1.93 10.78 -34.24
CA GLY A 12 -1.48 12.17 -34.46
C GLY A 12 -1.40 12.59 -35.94
N GLU A 13 -1.01 13.83 -36.19
CA GLU A 13 -1.20 14.67 -37.40
C GLU A 13 -0.94 14.03 -38.79
N ASN A 14 -0.37 12.83 -38.90
CA ASN A 14 -0.02 12.21 -40.20
C ASN A 14 -0.54 10.77 -40.40
N GLU A 15 -1.43 10.26 -39.54
CA GLU A 15 -1.98 8.93 -39.65
C GLU A 15 -3.52 9.00 -39.81
N THR A 16 -4.09 8.12 -40.60
CA THR A 16 -5.56 8.05 -40.80
C THR A 16 -6.24 7.41 -39.59
N ALA A 17 -7.34 8.01 -39.15
CA ALA A 17 -8.20 7.43 -38.14
C ALA A 17 -8.71 6.06 -38.59
N TYR A 18 -8.75 5.11 -37.68
CA TYR A 18 -9.30 3.78 -37.95
C TYR A 18 -10.25 3.34 -36.83
N THR A 19 -11.14 2.43 -37.17
CA THR A 19 -12.19 1.96 -36.27
C THR A 19 -12.06 0.44 -36.09
N ASP A 20 -11.97 -0.01 -34.85
CA ASP A 20 -12.01 -1.43 -34.49
C ASP A 20 -13.35 -1.79 -33.84
N GLU A 21 -13.98 -2.89 -34.26
CA GLU A 21 -15.15 -3.45 -33.59
C GLU A 21 -14.68 -4.20 -32.32
N ILE A 22 -15.04 -3.70 -31.16
CA ILE A 22 -14.60 -4.24 -29.87
C ILE A 22 -15.54 -5.33 -29.39
N PHE A 23 -16.83 -5.13 -29.52
CA PHE A 23 -17.83 -6.04 -29.00
C PHE A 23 -19.13 -5.94 -29.74
N THR A 24 -19.73 -7.10 -30.05
CA THR A 24 -21.06 -7.17 -30.61
C THR A 24 -21.91 -8.13 -29.77
N PHE A 25 -23.12 -7.71 -29.44
CA PHE A 25 -24.05 -8.53 -28.65
C PHE A 25 -25.50 -8.28 -29.06
N ASP A 26 -26.33 -9.30 -28.86
CA ASP A 26 -27.78 -9.23 -29.11
C ASP A 26 -28.50 -9.20 -27.75
N LYS A 27 -29.46 -8.30 -27.59
CA LYS A 27 -30.35 -8.21 -26.43
C LYS A 27 -31.80 -8.22 -26.83
N SER A 28 -32.56 -9.10 -26.21
CA SER A 28 -34.01 -9.07 -26.20
C SER A 28 -34.52 -8.46 -24.90
N PHE A 29 -35.64 -7.77 -24.94
CA PHE A 29 -36.29 -7.22 -23.76
C PHE A 29 -37.49 -8.07 -23.41
N ASP A 30 -37.23 -9.31 -23.00
CA ASP A 30 -38.28 -10.28 -22.70
C ASP A 30 -38.49 -10.45 -21.19
N THR A 31 -37.45 -10.26 -20.41
CA THR A 31 -37.49 -10.37 -18.94
C THR A 31 -36.64 -9.29 -18.31
N PHE A 32 -36.92 -8.98 -17.03
CA PHE A 32 -36.12 -8.02 -16.24
C PHE A 32 -34.63 -8.42 -16.14
N GLU A 33 -34.35 -9.71 -16.14
CA GLU A 33 -32.98 -10.27 -16.04
C GLU A 33 -32.13 -9.98 -17.29
N ASN A 34 -32.74 -9.66 -18.40
CA ASN A 34 -32.08 -9.35 -19.68
C ASN A 34 -31.81 -7.84 -19.89
N ILE A 35 -32.11 -7.00 -18.89
CA ILE A 35 -31.86 -5.56 -19.00
C ILE A 35 -30.34 -5.27 -18.81
N GLY A 36 -29.77 -4.55 -19.78
CA GLY A 36 -28.39 -4.14 -19.77
C GLY A 36 -27.40 -5.29 -20.00
N LEU A 37 -26.14 -5.10 -19.59
CA LEU A 37 -25.10 -6.11 -19.64
C LEU A 37 -25.08 -6.89 -18.34
N ASN A 38 -25.03 -8.22 -18.43
CA ASN A 38 -24.74 -9.05 -17.27
C ASN A 38 -23.23 -9.01 -16.93
N LEU A 39 -22.85 -9.58 -15.81
CA LEU A 39 -21.46 -9.54 -15.32
C LEU A 39 -20.47 -10.20 -16.31
N CYS A 40 -20.87 -11.31 -16.92
CA CYS A 40 -20.06 -12.02 -17.90
C CYS A 40 -19.82 -11.18 -19.16
N GLU A 41 -20.89 -10.59 -19.72
CA GLU A 41 -20.82 -9.71 -20.88
C GLU A 41 -20.00 -8.46 -20.59
N SER A 42 -20.17 -7.86 -19.41
CA SER A 42 -19.39 -6.71 -18.96
C SER A 42 -17.88 -7.04 -18.84
N LYS A 43 -17.55 -8.19 -18.28
CA LYS A 43 -16.16 -8.66 -18.21
C LYS A 43 -15.55 -8.89 -19.59
N GLN A 44 -16.32 -9.51 -20.50
CA GLN A 44 -15.83 -9.76 -21.85
C GLN A 44 -15.64 -8.45 -22.64
N LEU A 45 -16.55 -7.50 -22.50
CA LEU A 45 -16.42 -6.17 -23.09
C LEU A 45 -15.15 -5.45 -22.60
N LEU A 46 -14.95 -5.40 -21.28
CA LEU A 46 -13.79 -4.75 -20.68
C LEU A 46 -12.48 -5.42 -21.11
N LYS A 47 -12.47 -6.74 -21.19
CA LYS A 47 -11.29 -7.49 -21.67
C LYS A 47 -10.95 -7.15 -23.12
N ASN A 48 -11.93 -7.16 -24.03
CA ASN A 48 -11.72 -6.85 -25.43
C ASN A 48 -11.26 -5.39 -25.63
N LEU A 49 -11.88 -4.46 -24.90
CA LEU A 49 -11.50 -3.05 -24.93
C LEU A 49 -10.05 -2.85 -24.47
N GLN A 50 -9.68 -3.45 -23.33
CA GLN A 50 -8.33 -3.38 -22.78
C GLN A 50 -7.31 -3.99 -23.75
N GLN A 51 -7.60 -5.15 -24.33
CA GLN A 51 -6.76 -5.80 -25.34
C GLN A 51 -6.47 -4.84 -26.51
N SER A 52 -7.50 -4.26 -27.11
CA SER A 52 -7.35 -3.36 -28.24
C SER A 52 -6.54 -2.11 -27.88
N ILE A 53 -6.84 -1.47 -26.74
CA ILE A 53 -6.11 -0.24 -26.30
C ILE A 53 -4.63 -0.56 -26.09
N VAL A 54 -4.31 -1.60 -25.32
CA VAL A 54 -2.91 -1.93 -24.98
C VAL A 54 -2.11 -2.36 -26.21
N GLU A 55 -2.68 -3.17 -27.10
CA GLU A 55 -2.01 -3.55 -28.36
C GLU A 55 -1.63 -2.33 -29.19
N LYS A 56 -2.53 -1.33 -29.30
CA LYS A 56 -2.28 -0.08 -30.02
C LYS A 56 -1.17 0.75 -29.34
N GLN A 57 -1.26 0.93 -28.01
CA GLN A 57 -0.26 1.68 -27.24
C GLN A 57 1.13 1.04 -27.37
N LEU A 58 1.24 -0.27 -27.21
CA LEU A 58 2.52 -0.97 -27.31
C LEU A 58 3.05 -0.98 -28.77
N GLY A 59 2.17 -1.12 -29.75
CA GLY A 59 2.52 -0.98 -31.16
C GLY A 59 3.09 0.41 -31.50
N ALA A 60 2.46 1.47 -31.01
CA ALA A 60 2.94 2.85 -31.17
C ALA A 60 4.27 3.07 -30.46
N PHE A 61 4.43 2.56 -29.21
CA PHE A 61 5.68 2.66 -28.49
C PHE A 61 6.85 1.98 -29.20
N ILE A 62 6.66 0.78 -29.74
CA ILE A 62 7.70 0.06 -30.49
C ILE A 62 8.11 0.87 -31.75
N LYS A 63 7.14 1.46 -32.45
CA LYS A 63 7.41 2.32 -33.62
C LYS A 63 8.16 3.61 -33.24
N SER A 64 7.79 4.26 -32.14
CA SER A 64 8.39 5.54 -31.69
C SER A 64 9.86 5.43 -31.28
N LYS A 65 10.30 4.27 -30.78
CA LYS A 65 11.70 4.03 -30.38
C LYS A 65 12.69 3.99 -31.55
N GLY A 66 12.24 4.16 -32.80
CA GLY A 66 13.11 4.32 -33.97
C GLY A 66 14.00 3.10 -34.28
N MET A 67 13.65 1.93 -33.76
CA MET A 67 14.45 0.70 -33.81
C MET A 67 14.48 0.02 -35.17
N GLN A 68 13.89 0.66 -36.19
CA GLN A 68 13.86 0.16 -37.59
C GLN A 68 15.25 -0.05 -38.20
N LYS A 69 16.28 0.61 -37.66
CA LYS A 69 17.67 0.49 -38.10
C LYS A 69 18.43 -0.68 -37.45
N LEU A 70 17.88 -1.29 -36.43
CA LEU A 70 18.50 -2.37 -35.69
C LEU A 70 18.18 -3.74 -36.33
N ARG A 71 19.15 -4.66 -36.30
CA ARG A 71 18.92 -6.02 -36.79
C ARG A 71 17.98 -6.78 -35.85
N LYS A 72 16.79 -7.14 -36.37
CA LYS A 72 15.81 -7.93 -35.66
C LYS A 72 16.29 -9.37 -35.51
N LYS A 73 16.23 -9.92 -34.29
CA LYS A 73 16.51 -11.33 -34.01
C LYS A 73 15.29 -12.24 -34.22
N GLY A 74 14.09 -11.71 -33.92
CA GLY A 74 12.83 -12.45 -33.97
C GLY A 74 11.78 -11.78 -33.09
N ASN A 75 10.66 -12.42 -32.90
CA ASN A 75 9.63 -12.00 -31.95
C ASN A 75 9.64 -12.92 -30.73
N TYR A 76 9.09 -12.46 -29.63
CA TYR A 76 8.74 -13.26 -28.47
C TYR A 76 7.40 -12.81 -27.92
N THR A 77 6.70 -13.74 -27.33
CA THR A 77 5.40 -13.48 -26.73
C THR A 77 5.56 -12.85 -25.37
N VAL A 78 4.96 -11.67 -25.17
CA VAL A 78 4.88 -11.00 -23.89
C VAL A 78 3.47 -11.16 -23.34
N LYS A 79 3.38 -11.51 -22.07
CA LYS A 79 2.13 -11.59 -21.34
C LYS A 79 2.07 -10.48 -20.31
N LEU A 80 1.08 -9.59 -20.41
CA LEU A 80 0.84 -8.48 -19.49
C LEU A 80 -0.44 -8.76 -18.71
N LYS A 81 -0.35 -8.75 -17.40
CA LYS A 81 -1.49 -8.84 -16.50
C LYS A 81 -2.08 -7.45 -16.29
N THR A 82 -3.36 -7.30 -16.58
CA THR A 82 -4.06 -6.02 -16.45
C THR A 82 -5.32 -6.18 -15.60
N LEU A 83 -5.90 -5.05 -15.21
CA LEU A 83 -7.14 -5.01 -14.45
C LEU A 83 -8.31 -5.71 -15.18
N PHE A 84 -8.26 -5.71 -16.52
CA PHE A 84 -9.31 -6.29 -17.35
C PHE A 84 -8.83 -7.49 -18.19
N GLY A 85 -7.95 -8.28 -17.63
CA GLY A 85 -7.49 -9.55 -18.21
C GLY A 85 -6.01 -9.58 -18.58
N ASP A 86 -5.57 -10.78 -18.90
CA ASP A 86 -4.23 -10.99 -19.42
C ASP A 86 -4.21 -10.67 -20.92
N ILE A 87 -3.26 -9.83 -21.31
CA ILE A 87 -3.01 -9.45 -22.69
C ILE A 87 -1.75 -10.15 -23.15
N THR A 88 -1.85 -10.83 -24.29
CA THR A 88 -0.72 -11.48 -24.92
C THR A 88 -0.44 -10.82 -26.26
N PHE A 89 0.81 -10.37 -26.46
CA PHE A 89 1.22 -9.72 -27.70
C PHE A 89 2.64 -10.12 -28.09
N GLU A 90 2.95 -9.99 -29.39
CA GLU A 90 4.25 -10.30 -29.96
C GLU A 90 5.16 -9.07 -29.95
N SER A 91 6.28 -9.17 -29.24
CA SER A 91 7.28 -8.10 -29.14
C SER A 91 8.54 -8.45 -29.92
N PRO A 92 9.10 -7.53 -30.72
CA PRO A 92 10.35 -7.76 -31.40
C PRO A 92 11.54 -7.75 -30.44
N ARG A 93 12.51 -8.61 -30.70
CA ARG A 93 13.85 -8.58 -30.11
C ARG A 93 14.86 -8.07 -31.12
N TYR A 94 15.81 -7.28 -30.65
CA TYR A 94 16.87 -6.70 -31.48
C TYR A 94 18.24 -7.08 -30.93
N TYR A 95 19.26 -7.03 -31.80
CA TYR A 95 20.65 -7.10 -31.41
C TYR A 95 21.15 -5.71 -31.06
N GLY A 96 21.71 -5.53 -29.85
CA GLY A 96 22.40 -4.33 -29.44
C GLY A 96 23.82 -4.25 -30.04
N GLU A 97 24.49 -3.13 -29.81
CA GLU A 97 25.87 -2.88 -30.29
C GLU A 97 26.87 -3.89 -29.69
N ASP A 98 26.62 -4.36 -28.47
CA ASP A 98 27.41 -5.37 -27.76
C ASP A 98 27.04 -6.83 -28.12
N LYS A 99 26.28 -7.03 -29.19
CA LYS A 99 25.68 -8.33 -29.61
C LYS A 99 24.73 -8.97 -28.59
N LYS A 100 24.44 -8.33 -27.46
CA LYS A 100 23.39 -8.78 -26.57
C LYS A 100 22.02 -8.48 -27.16
N THR A 101 21.07 -9.34 -26.85
CA THR A 101 19.68 -9.13 -27.30
C THR A 101 18.90 -8.35 -26.27
N PHE A 102 18.16 -7.36 -26.71
CA PHE A 102 17.26 -6.60 -25.86
C PHE A 102 15.85 -6.52 -26.46
N SER A 103 14.88 -6.24 -25.63
CA SER A 103 13.49 -5.97 -26.01
C SER A 103 13.09 -4.59 -25.52
N PRO A 104 12.53 -3.73 -26.38
CA PRO A 104 12.08 -2.40 -25.99
C PRO A 104 11.06 -2.39 -24.87
N LEU A 105 10.26 -3.46 -24.75
CA LEU A 105 9.19 -3.56 -23.78
C LEU A 105 9.66 -3.99 -22.37
N ASN A 106 10.85 -4.60 -22.25
CA ASN A 106 11.37 -4.97 -20.94
C ASN A 106 11.64 -3.76 -20.04
N GLU A 107 12.00 -2.63 -20.62
CA GLU A 107 12.21 -1.38 -19.88
C GLU A 107 10.87 -0.78 -19.41
N LEU A 108 9.81 -0.93 -20.22
CA LEU A 108 8.49 -0.39 -19.94
C LEU A 108 7.69 -1.25 -18.95
N LEU A 109 7.91 -2.56 -18.99
CA LEU A 109 7.09 -3.55 -18.28
C LEU A 109 7.94 -4.43 -17.35
N PRO A 110 8.59 -3.89 -16.32
CA PRO A 110 9.51 -4.66 -15.48
C PRO A 110 8.81 -5.83 -14.78
N ASN A 111 7.56 -5.67 -14.37
CA ASN A 111 6.83 -6.66 -13.57
C ASN A 111 5.72 -7.40 -14.34
N HIS A 112 5.52 -7.11 -15.61
CA HIS A 112 4.44 -7.68 -16.44
C HIS A 112 3.03 -7.58 -15.82
N THR A 113 2.84 -6.65 -14.88
CA THR A 113 1.55 -6.39 -14.19
C THR A 113 1.33 -4.88 -14.16
N THR A 114 0.13 -4.44 -14.52
CA THR A 114 -0.17 -3.01 -14.53
C THR A 114 -0.29 -2.43 -13.12
N PRO A 115 0.07 -1.14 -12.92
CA PRO A 115 -0.01 -0.47 -11.63
C PRO A 115 -1.41 -0.51 -11.01
N GLU A 116 -2.46 -0.42 -11.82
CA GLU A 116 -3.85 -0.44 -11.36
C GLU A 116 -4.25 -1.80 -10.78
N LEU A 117 -3.79 -2.91 -11.40
CA LEU A 117 -4.01 -4.24 -10.86
C LEU A 117 -3.25 -4.43 -9.55
N LEU A 118 -1.97 -4.05 -9.50
CA LEU A 118 -1.17 -4.06 -8.27
C LEU A 118 -1.81 -3.25 -7.16
N PHE A 119 -2.33 -2.06 -7.49
CA PHE A 119 -3.00 -1.21 -6.51
C PHE A 119 -4.23 -1.88 -5.89
N LEU A 120 -5.10 -2.50 -6.70
CA LEU A 120 -6.29 -3.19 -6.16
C LEU A 120 -5.92 -4.45 -5.37
N GLU A 121 -4.98 -5.26 -5.88
CA GLU A 121 -4.49 -6.45 -5.18
C GLU A 121 -3.96 -6.08 -3.79
N THR A 122 -3.07 -5.11 -3.72
CA THR A 122 -2.43 -4.70 -2.46
C THR A 122 -3.40 -4.01 -1.53
N LYS A 123 -4.27 -3.12 -2.05
CA LYS A 123 -5.29 -2.44 -1.26
C LYS A 123 -6.24 -3.43 -0.57
N TRP A 124 -6.73 -4.43 -1.30
CA TRP A 124 -7.64 -5.41 -0.71
C TRP A 124 -6.91 -6.42 0.16
N ALA A 125 -5.68 -6.78 -0.18
CA ALA A 125 -4.84 -7.65 0.64
C ALA A 125 -4.51 -7.06 2.03
N CYS A 126 -4.53 -5.74 2.17
CA CYS A 126 -4.41 -5.08 3.48
C CYS A 126 -5.70 -5.16 4.32
N LEU A 127 -6.84 -5.50 3.72
CA LEU A 127 -8.15 -5.52 4.38
C LEU A 127 -8.67 -6.93 4.64
N ILE A 128 -8.37 -7.87 3.74
CA ILE A 128 -8.87 -9.25 3.77
C ILE A 128 -7.76 -10.25 3.43
N PRO A 129 -7.89 -11.53 3.82
CA PRO A 129 -6.90 -12.57 3.52
C PRO A 129 -6.60 -12.69 2.02
N PHE A 130 -5.36 -13.03 1.66
CA PHE A 130 -4.87 -13.10 0.28
C PHE A 130 -5.72 -13.99 -0.65
N GLU A 131 -6.17 -15.13 -0.14
CA GLU A 131 -7.05 -16.02 -0.89
C GLU A 131 -8.40 -15.37 -1.21
N LYS A 132 -9.00 -14.69 -0.22
CA LYS A 132 -10.24 -13.95 -0.43
C LYS A 132 -10.05 -12.78 -1.39
N THR A 133 -8.91 -12.10 -1.32
CA THR A 133 -8.54 -11.04 -2.27
C THR A 133 -8.51 -11.59 -3.70
N ALA A 134 -7.79 -12.69 -3.93
CA ALA A 134 -7.70 -13.31 -5.25
C ALA A 134 -9.08 -13.73 -5.79
N ASN A 135 -9.91 -14.34 -4.94
CA ASN A 135 -11.26 -14.76 -5.31
C ASN A 135 -12.18 -13.58 -5.63
N LEU A 136 -12.16 -12.53 -4.81
CA LEU A 136 -12.95 -11.32 -5.04
C LEU A 136 -12.56 -10.61 -6.34
N LEU A 137 -11.26 -10.52 -6.66
CA LEU A 137 -10.80 -9.99 -7.94
C LEU A 137 -11.37 -10.77 -9.13
N LYS A 138 -11.34 -12.10 -9.08
CA LYS A 138 -11.90 -12.96 -10.13
C LYS A 138 -13.43 -12.84 -10.23
N GLU A 139 -14.10 -12.69 -9.11
CA GLU A 139 -15.54 -12.54 -9.08
C GLU A 139 -15.99 -11.24 -9.75
N VAL A 140 -15.32 -10.13 -9.45
CA VAL A 140 -15.75 -8.78 -9.89
C VAL A 140 -15.14 -8.39 -11.24
N LEU A 141 -13.88 -8.74 -11.51
CA LEU A 141 -13.11 -8.30 -12.67
C LEU A 141 -12.73 -9.47 -13.59
N PRO A 142 -12.50 -9.21 -14.88
CA PRO A 142 -12.05 -10.24 -15.82
C PRO A 142 -10.52 -10.49 -15.70
N VAL A 143 -9.99 -10.50 -14.48
CA VAL A 143 -8.58 -10.79 -14.25
C VAL A 143 -8.24 -12.25 -14.58
N ALA A 144 -6.95 -12.56 -14.69
CA ALA A 144 -6.50 -13.90 -14.99
C ALA A 144 -6.92 -14.91 -13.92
N GLU A 145 -7.38 -16.09 -14.33
CA GLU A 145 -7.67 -17.21 -13.42
C GLU A 145 -6.43 -17.69 -12.64
N THR A 146 -5.24 -17.39 -13.15
CA THR A 146 -3.97 -17.73 -12.51
C THR A 146 -3.62 -16.90 -11.28
N ILE A 147 -4.34 -15.79 -11.02
CA ILE A 147 -4.17 -15.00 -9.78
C ILE A 147 -4.59 -15.88 -8.60
N ASN A 148 -3.71 -16.01 -7.62
CA ASN A 148 -3.92 -16.80 -6.41
C ASN A 148 -3.33 -16.09 -5.19
N ALA A 149 -3.53 -16.65 -4.00
CA ALA A 149 -3.04 -16.10 -2.74
C ALA A 149 -1.54 -15.80 -2.76
N THR A 150 -0.72 -16.70 -3.33
CA THR A 150 0.73 -16.52 -3.42
C THR A 150 1.10 -15.36 -4.35
N THR A 151 0.40 -15.20 -5.48
CA THR A 151 0.63 -14.07 -6.39
C THR A 151 0.36 -12.74 -5.67
N VAL A 152 -0.77 -12.62 -5.00
CA VAL A 152 -1.15 -11.41 -4.23
C VAL A 152 -0.14 -11.14 -3.12
N GLN A 153 0.28 -12.17 -2.39
CA GLN A 153 1.29 -12.05 -1.33
C GLN A 153 2.64 -11.55 -1.87
N ASN A 154 3.11 -12.11 -2.99
CA ASN A 154 4.37 -11.70 -3.60
C ASN A 154 4.32 -10.25 -4.08
N HIS A 155 3.25 -9.84 -4.74
CA HIS A 155 3.09 -8.45 -5.18
C HIS A 155 3.07 -7.47 -4.00
N LEU A 156 2.38 -7.82 -2.89
CA LEU A 156 2.40 -7.00 -1.68
C LEU A 156 3.80 -6.92 -1.07
N TYR A 157 4.52 -8.05 -1.04
CA TYR A 157 5.88 -8.11 -0.53
C TYR A 157 6.86 -7.28 -1.37
N ASP A 158 6.80 -7.39 -2.69
CA ASP A 158 7.65 -6.62 -3.62
C ASP A 158 7.39 -5.11 -3.49
N LEU A 159 6.12 -4.71 -3.36
CA LEU A 159 5.75 -3.32 -3.11
C LEU A 159 6.27 -2.83 -1.76
N ALA A 160 6.14 -3.65 -0.71
CA ALA A 160 6.64 -3.31 0.62
C ALA A 160 8.18 -3.15 0.62
N LEU A 161 8.91 -4.02 -0.09
CA LEU A 161 10.36 -3.89 -0.25
C LEU A 161 10.75 -2.61 -1.01
N ALA A 162 10.03 -2.27 -2.09
CA ALA A 162 10.29 -1.04 -2.82
C ALA A 162 10.08 0.20 -1.94
N GLN A 163 8.98 0.24 -1.19
CA GLN A 163 8.72 1.32 -0.24
C GLN A 163 9.77 1.37 0.90
N GLU A 164 10.24 0.20 1.35
CA GLU A 164 11.29 0.13 2.37
C GLU A 164 12.63 0.70 1.87
N GLN A 165 12.94 0.53 0.60
CA GLN A 165 14.13 1.11 -0.04
C GLN A 165 14.01 2.64 -0.20
N GLU A 166 12.80 3.17 -0.40
CA GLU A 166 12.55 4.62 -0.47
C GLU A 166 12.69 5.31 0.90
N VAL A 167 12.46 4.59 2.00
CA VAL A 167 12.69 5.10 3.35
C VAL A 167 14.19 5.26 3.56
N GLY A 168 14.65 6.51 3.72
CA GLY A 168 16.06 6.82 3.95
C GLY A 168 16.65 6.09 5.18
N GLU A 169 17.98 6.17 5.33
CA GLU A 169 18.65 5.67 6.53
C GLU A 169 18.15 6.40 7.79
N GLU A 170 18.16 5.72 8.94
CA GLU A 170 17.91 6.35 10.23
C GLU A 170 19.03 7.36 10.51
N GLN A 171 18.71 8.64 10.38
CA GLN A 171 19.64 9.73 10.75
C GLN A 171 19.13 10.38 12.03
N TRP A 172 20.05 10.73 12.91
CA TRP A 172 19.71 11.51 14.09
C TRP A 172 19.14 12.85 13.68
N MET A 173 17.90 13.12 14.06
CA MET A 173 17.21 14.36 13.75
C MET A 173 17.91 15.61 14.29
N TYR A 174 18.76 15.44 15.29
CA TYR A 174 19.51 16.52 15.93
C TYR A 174 20.62 17.12 15.07
N ASP A 175 21.00 16.49 13.96
CA ASP A 175 22.01 17.02 13.03
C ASP A 175 21.51 18.18 12.16
N CYS A 176 20.25 18.56 12.26
CA CYS A 176 19.63 19.62 11.46
C CYS A 176 19.95 21.05 11.94
N GLY A 177 21.17 21.33 12.34
CA GLY A 177 21.65 22.67 12.67
C GLY A 177 21.81 22.96 14.17
N SER A 178 22.50 24.06 14.48
CA SER A 178 22.72 24.49 15.87
C SER A 178 21.39 24.86 16.56
N ILE A 179 21.36 24.78 17.90
CA ILE A 179 20.22 25.18 18.72
C ILE A 179 19.74 26.60 18.35
N ASN A 180 20.67 27.52 18.08
CA ASN A 180 20.34 28.89 17.68
C ASN A 180 19.64 28.98 16.32
N GLN A 181 20.01 28.11 15.36
CA GLN A 181 19.35 28.06 14.05
C GLN A 181 17.93 27.51 14.17
N ARG A 182 17.69 26.52 15.05
CA ARG A 182 16.35 25.99 15.30
C ARG A 182 15.45 27.00 15.99
N GLN A 183 15.99 27.76 16.95
CA GLN A 183 15.23 28.80 17.64
C GLN A 183 14.90 30.00 16.76
N ALA A 184 15.65 30.24 15.70
CA ALA A 184 15.39 31.30 14.73
C ALA A 184 14.28 30.96 13.70
N LEU A 185 13.90 29.70 13.58
CA LEU A 185 12.80 29.29 12.70
C LEU A 185 11.45 29.67 13.31
N PRO A 186 10.48 30.13 12.49
CA PRO A 186 9.14 30.42 13.00
C PRO A 186 8.51 29.13 13.56
N ARG A 187 8.07 29.19 14.80
CA ARG A 187 7.36 28.07 15.42
C ARG A 187 5.93 28.03 14.89
N PRO A 188 5.41 26.84 14.55
CA PRO A 188 3.99 26.71 14.23
C PRO A 188 3.14 27.19 15.42
N GLU A 189 2.13 27.99 15.12
CA GLU A 189 1.25 28.53 16.18
C GLU A 189 0.39 27.45 16.86
N ARG A 190 0.25 26.28 16.21
CA ARG A 190 -0.60 25.19 16.69
C ARG A 190 0.20 23.92 16.91
N THR A 191 -0.03 23.29 18.05
CA THR A 191 0.53 21.97 18.39
C THR A 191 -0.11 20.87 17.53
N MET A 192 0.72 19.88 17.16
CA MET A 192 0.24 18.62 16.60
C MET A 192 0.10 17.61 17.74
N VAL A 193 -1.07 16.99 17.83
CA VAL A 193 -1.34 15.94 18.81
C VAL A 193 -1.08 14.57 18.19
N VAL A 194 -0.41 13.67 18.92
CA VAL A 194 -0.09 12.32 18.50
C VAL A 194 -0.50 11.35 19.60
N GLY A 195 -1.54 10.56 19.34
CA GLY A 195 -1.87 9.39 20.16
C GLY A 195 -1.10 8.19 19.67
N ILE A 196 -0.42 7.47 20.57
CA ILE A 196 0.38 6.29 20.24
C ILE A 196 0.23 5.23 21.33
N ASP A 197 0.07 3.97 20.91
CA ASP A 197 -0.10 2.83 21.81
C ASP A 197 0.63 1.61 21.25
N GLY A 198 1.07 0.72 22.13
CA GLY A 198 1.77 -0.51 21.81
C GLY A 198 0.95 -1.74 22.22
N GLY A 199 0.86 -2.70 21.33
CA GLY A 199 0.18 -3.97 21.58
C GLY A 199 1.02 -5.18 21.18
N TYR A 200 0.90 -6.27 21.94
CA TYR A 200 1.64 -7.51 21.66
C TYR A 200 0.76 -8.52 20.93
N VAL A 201 1.27 -9.03 19.80
CA VAL A 201 0.62 -10.04 18.98
C VAL A 201 1.45 -11.31 18.97
N ARG A 202 0.80 -12.48 19.04
CA ARG A 202 1.48 -13.76 18.92
C ARG A 202 1.72 -14.11 17.46
N ASP A 203 2.91 -14.66 17.19
CA ASP A 203 3.21 -15.22 15.89
C ASP A 203 2.31 -16.44 15.63
N TRP A 204 1.71 -16.50 14.44
CA TRP A 204 0.86 -17.61 14.05
C TRP A 204 1.65 -18.93 13.89
N LYS A 205 2.88 -18.85 13.38
CA LYS A 205 3.74 -20.01 13.12
C LYS A 205 4.46 -20.48 14.38
N ASP A 206 4.96 -19.55 15.17
CA ASP A 206 5.58 -19.83 16.47
C ASP A 206 4.80 -19.16 17.61
N LYS A 207 3.87 -19.92 18.19
CA LYS A 207 3.01 -19.45 19.29
C LYS A 207 3.76 -19.00 20.56
N LYS A 208 5.05 -19.29 20.67
CA LYS A 208 5.92 -18.84 21.76
C LYS A 208 6.51 -17.46 21.46
N SER A 209 6.61 -17.10 20.20
CA SER A 209 7.09 -15.79 19.75
C SER A 209 5.96 -14.77 19.82
N ILE A 210 6.28 -13.62 20.37
CA ILE A 210 5.42 -12.44 20.42
C ILE A 210 6.17 -11.28 19.81
N PHE A 211 5.48 -10.42 19.08
CA PHE A 211 6.02 -9.18 18.53
C PHE A 211 5.13 -8.01 18.90
N GLU A 212 5.75 -6.85 18.99
CA GLU A 212 5.07 -5.61 19.31
C GLU A 212 4.60 -4.93 18.03
N VAL A 213 3.34 -4.51 18.03
CA VAL A 213 2.76 -3.61 17.02
C VAL A 213 2.53 -2.27 17.70
N ILE A 214 3.12 -1.22 17.15
CA ILE A 214 2.89 0.16 17.57
C ILE A 214 1.91 0.77 16.58
N ALA A 215 0.83 1.34 17.09
CA ALA A 215 -0.19 2.00 16.31
C ALA A 215 -0.49 3.38 16.90
N GLY A 216 -0.91 4.31 16.06
CA GLY A 216 -1.23 5.64 16.52
C GLY A 216 -2.01 6.47 15.52
N LYS A 217 -2.27 7.70 15.93
CA LYS A 217 -2.99 8.69 15.15
C LYS A 217 -2.38 10.06 15.35
N SER A 218 -2.02 10.70 14.25
CA SER A 218 -1.62 12.12 14.25
C SER A 218 -2.82 13.01 13.94
N ILE A 219 -2.95 14.09 14.70
CA ILE A 219 -4.04 15.05 14.61
C ILE A 219 -3.42 16.45 14.42
N PRO A 220 -3.08 16.83 13.20
CA PRO A 220 -2.63 18.18 12.90
C PRO A 220 -3.79 19.17 12.94
N ALA A 221 -3.49 20.44 13.15
CA ALA A 221 -4.52 21.47 13.25
C ALA A 221 -5.25 21.75 11.92
N GLU A 222 -4.56 21.59 10.78
CA GLU A 222 -5.05 22.05 9.47
C GLU A 222 -5.27 20.93 8.45
N LYS A 223 -4.94 19.69 8.79
CA LYS A 223 -5.12 18.53 7.93
C LYS A 223 -5.99 17.48 8.59
N PRO A 224 -6.62 16.59 7.82
CA PRO A 224 -7.31 15.44 8.38
C PRO A 224 -6.37 14.57 9.22
N ALA A 225 -6.89 14.07 10.34
CA ALA A 225 -6.15 13.13 11.17
C ALA A 225 -5.83 11.85 10.38
N LYS A 226 -4.63 11.28 10.58
CA LYS A 226 -4.16 10.10 9.88
C LYS A 226 -3.63 9.05 10.85
N CYS A 227 -4.05 7.80 10.66
CA CYS A 227 -3.55 6.68 11.43
C CYS A 227 -2.23 6.16 10.83
N PHE A 228 -1.39 5.59 11.68
CA PHE A 228 -0.16 4.90 11.33
C PHE A 228 0.01 3.65 12.19
N ALA A 229 0.75 2.67 11.67
CA ALA A 229 1.17 1.50 12.44
C ALA A 229 2.46 0.91 11.85
N PHE A 230 3.26 0.30 12.71
CA PHE A 230 4.45 -0.45 12.33
C PHE A 230 4.75 -1.55 13.36
N VAL A 231 5.53 -2.54 12.97
CA VAL A 231 5.91 -3.65 13.87
C VAL A 231 7.20 -3.30 14.57
N GLY A 232 7.09 -2.82 15.82
CA GLY A 232 8.24 -2.29 16.58
C GLY A 232 9.41 -3.27 16.72
N SER A 233 9.12 -4.58 16.80
CA SER A 233 10.16 -5.61 16.95
C SER A 233 10.95 -5.93 15.67
N TYR A 234 10.37 -5.68 14.49
CA TYR A 234 10.93 -6.07 13.19
C TYR A 234 11.28 -4.89 12.30
N ASP A 235 10.73 -3.72 12.56
CA ASP A 235 10.99 -2.52 11.77
C ASP A 235 12.29 -1.84 12.24
N LEU A 236 13.36 -2.03 11.49
CA LEU A 236 14.66 -1.41 11.77
C LEU A 236 14.67 0.11 11.55
N LYS A 237 13.69 0.62 10.83
CA LYS A 237 13.54 2.05 10.48
C LYS A 237 12.28 2.68 11.11
N SER A 238 11.80 2.15 12.22
CA SER A 238 10.55 2.58 12.86
C SER A 238 10.52 4.08 13.18
N LYS A 239 11.62 4.62 13.68
CA LYS A 239 11.77 6.04 14.02
C LYS A 239 11.73 6.92 12.77
N ARG A 240 12.43 6.54 11.71
CA ARG A 240 12.43 7.25 10.44
C ARG A 240 11.04 7.24 9.80
N ARG A 241 10.39 6.10 9.77
CA ARG A 241 9.02 5.95 9.26
C ARG A 241 8.02 6.82 10.02
N PHE A 242 8.16 6.84 11.35
CA PHE A 242 7.33 7.69 12.21
C PHE A 242 7.56 9.18 11.93
N TYR A 243 8.82 9.59 11.80
CA TYR A 243 9.17 10.95 11.41
C TYR A 243 8.57 11.35 10.05
N ASP A 244 8.79 10.53 9.02
CA ASP A 244 8.29 10.79 7.66
C ASP A 244 6.75 10.88 7.63
N HIS A 245 6.08 10.04 8.44
CA HIS A 245 4.64 10.13 8.62
C HIS A 245 4.23 11.51 9.14
N LEU A 246 4.84 11.98 10.24
CA LEU A 246 4.50 13.28 10.84
C LEU A 246 4.85 14.46 9.93
N VAL A 247 5.97 14.40 9.21
CA VAL A 247 6.34 15.40 8.18
C VAL A 247 5.28 15.44 7.08
N SER A 248 4.79 14.29 6.62
CA SER A 248 3.69 14.23 5.64
C SER A 248 2.40 14.91 6.15
N GLN A 249 2.21 14.94 7.46
CA GLN A 249 1.12 15.63 8.14
C GLN A 249 1.41 17.12 8.41
N GLY A 250 2.59 17.61 8.07
CA GLY A 250 2.99 19.00 8.19
C GLY A 250 3.82 19.33 9.43
N MET A 251 4.34 18.31 10.12
CA MET A 251 5.29 18.53 11.21
C MET A 251 6.54 19.25 10.70
N GLN A 252 6.98 20.25 11.43
CA GLN A 252 8.25 20.94 11.19
C GLN A 252 9.34 20.39 12.11
N PRO A 253 10.64 20.38 11.71
CA PRO A 253 11.72 19.74 12.47
C PRO A 253 11.89 20.21 13.92
N HIS A 254 11.48 21.42 14.25
CA HIS A 254 11.62 22.04 15.58
C HIS A 254 10.29 22.18 16.32
N GLN A 255 9.21 21.60 15.77
CA GLN A 255 7.88 21.69 16.34
C GLN A 255 7.78 20.86 17.61
N GLN A 256 7.24 21.46 18.67
CA GLN A 256 6.80 20.73 19.85
C GLN A 256 5.52 19.98 19.55
N LEU A 257 5.47 18.72 20.00
CA LEU A 257 4.32 17.83 19.84
C LEU A 257 3.70 17.52 21.19
N GLU A 258 2.43 17.19 21.20
CA GLU A 258 1.75 16.64 22.37
C GLU A 258 1.52 15.15 22.16
N PHE A 259 2.17 14.32 22.98
CA PHE A 259 2.05 12.87 22.91
C PHE A 259 1.10 12.34 23.97
N PHE A 260 0.17 11.49 23.55
CA PHE A 260 -0.67 10.67 24.42
C PHE A 260 -0.25 9.21 24.32
N SER A 261 0.19 8.59 25.41
CA SER A 261 0.52 7.17 25.47
C SER A 261 0.40 6.62 26.90
N ASP A 262 0.56 5.30 27.02
CA ASP A 262 0.64 4.58 28.31
C ASP A 262 1.94 4.86 29.09
N GLY A 263 2.90 5.55 28.46
CA GLY A 263 4.19 5.90 29.05
C GLY A 263 5.24 4.78 28.97
N ALA A 264 5.03 3.75 28.18
CA ALA A 264 6.04 2.70 27.95
C ALA A 264 7.33 3.29 27.34
N ASP A 265 8.48 2.74 27.74
CA ASP A 265 9.80 3.27 27.38
C ASP A 265 10.06 3.31 25.87
N ASN A 266 9.60 2.29 25.12
CA ASN A 266 9.69 2.23 23.68
C ASN A 266 8.94 3.38 22.99
N LEU A 267 7.74 3.73 23.47
CA LEU A 267 6.95 4.85 22.96
C LEU A 267 7.59 6.20 23.35
N ARG A 268 8.13 6.28 24.57
CA ARG A 268 8.88 7.45 25.03
C ARG A 268 10.15 7.67 24.20
N ASN A 269 10.83 6.61 23.79
CA ASN A 269 12.01 6.70 22.92
C ASN A 269 11.67 7.27 21.54
N LEU A 270 10.49 6.96 20.97
CA LEU A 270 10.02 7.57 19.73
C LEU A 270 9.75 9.07 19.88
N GLN A 271 9.12 9.47 20.98
CA GLN A 271 8.90 10.87 21.29
C GLN A 271 10.24 11.63 21.43
N THR A 272 11.16 11.11 22.22
CA THR A 272 12.47 11.74 22.48
C THR A 272 13.30 11.85 21.20
N TYR A 273 13.20 10.87 20.30
CA TYR A 273 13.85 10.90 18.99
C TYR A 273 13.37 12.06 18.13
N LEU A 274 12.08 12.38 18.15
CA LEU A 274 11.50 13.47 17.36
C LEU A 274 11.84 14.84 17.96
N ASN A 275 11.50 15.03 19.23
CA ASN A 275 11.79 16.25 19.96
C ASN A 275 11.67 16.00 21.48
N ALA A 276 12.80 16.05 22.18
CA ALA A 276 12.87 15.83 23.62
C ALA A 276 12.04 16.83 24.45
N GLU A 277 11.77 18.02 23.89
CA GLU A 277 10.95 19.07 24.54
C GLU A 277 9.45 18.88 24.35
N SER A 278 9.01 17.87 23.60
CA SER A 278 7.61 17.58 23.39
C SER A 278 6.91 17.18 24.68
N THR A 279 5.67 17.62 24.85
CA THR A 279 4.85 17.31 26.03
C THR A 279 4.36 15.85 25.94
N HIS A 280 4.42 15.15 27.07
CA HIS A 280 3.84 13.81 27.20
C HIS A 280 2.69 13.82 28.19
N ILE A 281 1.56 13.28 27.77
CA ILE A 281 0.35 13.16 28.55
C ILE A 281 0.07 11.66 28.71
N LEU A 282 0.01 11.18 29.95
CA LEU A 282 -0.33 9.80 30.25
C LEU A 282 -1.81 9.53 29.97
N ASP A 283 -2.10 8.41 29.32
CA ASP A 283 -3.45 7.97 29.11
C ASP A 283 -4.13 7.59 30.44
N TRP A 284 -5.22 8.28 30.75
CA TRP A 284 -6.00 8.08 31.96
C TRP A 284 -6.55 6.66 32.08
N PHE A 285 -6.89 6.02 30.99
CA PHE A 285 -7.37 4.64 30.99
C PHE A 285 -6.33 3.69 31.61
N HIS A 286 -5.06 3.80 31.22
CA HIS A 286 -3.97 2.98 31.75
C HIS A 286 -3.71 3.25 33.24
N ILE A 287 -3.82 4.51 33.68
CA ILE A 287 -3.74 4.85 35.10
C ILE A 287 -4.87 4.16 35.88
N THR A 288 -6.10 4.24 35.38
CA THR A 288 -7.27 3.65 36.00
C THR A 288 -7.16 2.12 36.08
N MET A 289 -6.69 1.46 35.03
CA MET A 289 -6.43 0.01 35.04
C MET A 289 -5.41 -0.38 36.12
N LYS A 290 -4.30 0.34 36.23
CA LYS A 290 -3.26 0.05 37.25
C LYS A 290 -3.80 0.25 38.65
N LEU A 291 -4.59 1.30 38.89
CA LEU A 291 -5.24 1.52 40.18
C LEU A 291 -6.26 0.39 40.52
N THR A 292 -6.99 -0.10 39.54
CA THR A 292 -7.91 -1.23 39.71
C THR A 292 -7.17 -2.51 40.09
N VAL A 293 -6.06 -2.80 39.43
CA VAL A 293 -5.22 -3.97 39.75
C VAL A 293 -4.63 -3.83 41.17
N LEU A 294 -4.11 -2.66 41.53
CA LEU A 294 -3.62 -2.40 42.89
C LEU A 294 -4.71 -2.60 43.95
N HIS A 295 -5.92 -2.12 43.69
CA HIS A 295 -7.05 -2.32 44.60
C HIS A 295 -7.39 -3.82 44.76
N GLN A 296 -7.41 -4.57 43.67
CA GLN A 296 -7.66 -6.02 43.72
C GLN A 296 -6.55 -6.76 44.50
N CYS A 297 -5.29 -6.39 44.32
CA CYS A 297 -4.17 -6.94 45.08
C CYS A 297 -4.31 -6.63 46.59
N ALA A 298 -4.66 -5.39 46.95
CA ALA A 298 -4.87 -5.01 48.35
C ALA A 298 -6.02 -5.81 48.99
N LEU A 299 -7.16 -5.99 48.30
CA LEU A 299 -8.25 -6.83 48.80
C LEU A 299 -7.84 -8.30 48.98
N GLY A 300 -7.00 -8.81 48.04
CA GLY A 300 -6.47 -10.18 48.19
C GLY A 300 -5.55 -10.36 49.40
N LEU A 301 -4.74 -9.35 49.74
CA LEU A 301 -3.90 -9.37 50.92
C LEU A 301 -4.73 -9.29 52.23
N MET A 302 -5.73 -8.41 52.29
CA MET A 302 -6.63 -8.31 53.45
C MET A 302 -7.38 -9.61 53.72
N LYS A 303 -7.92 -10.27 52.70
CA LYS A 303 -8.56 -11.60 52.86
C LYS A 303 -7.60 -12.68 53.37
N LYS A 304 -6.33 -12.61 53.02
CA LYS A 304 -5.31 -13.54 53.46
C LYS A 304 -4.98 -13.35 54.95
N GLU A 305 -4.95 -12.13 55.42
CA GLU A 305 -4.78 -11.83 56.85
C GLU A 305 -5.98 -12.25 57.69
N GLU A 306 -7.21 -12.01 57.26
CA GLU A 306 -8.41 -12.49 57.95
C GLU A 306 -8.45 -14.02 58.08
N ASN A 307 -7.99 -14.76 57.06
CA ASN A 307 -7.89 -16.20 57.11
C ASN A 307 -6.80 -16.73 58.07
N ILE A 308 -5.75 -15.92 58.34
CA ILE A 308 -4.70 -16.28 59.30
C ILE A 308 -5.23 -16.08 60.73
N PHE A 309 -6.02 -15.06 61.00
CA PHE A 309 -6.62 -14.84 62.32
C PHE A 309 -7.74 -15.81 62.68
N ASN A 310 -8.37 -16.47 61.69
CA ASN A 310 -9.42 -17.47 61.93
C ASN A 310 -8.88 -18.90 62.11
N ILE A 311 -7.57 -19.13 62.18
CA ILE A 311 -6.92 -20.45 62.40
C ILE A 311 -6.36 -20.57 63.81
N TYR A 312 -6.48 -19.56 64.65
CA TYR A 312 -6.17 -19.58 66.07
C TYR A 312 -7.48 -19.33 66.89
#